data_d91efc85c3be6e84af7d3a0f159490e6
#
_entry.id   d91efc85c3be6e84af7d3a0f159490e6
#
_cell.length_a   1.000
_cell.length_b   1.000
_cell.length_c   1.000
_cell.angle_alpha   90.00
_cell.angle_beta   90.00
_cell.angle_gamma   90.00
#
_symmetry.space_group_name_H-M   'P 1'
#
loop_
_entity.id
_entity.type
_entity.pdbx_description
1 polymer ?
#
loop_
_entity_poly.entity_id
_entity_poly.type
_entity_poly.pdbx_seq_one_letter_code
_entity_poly.pdbx_strand_id
1 'polypeptide(L)'
;MRSGKRDVRELKTIQDWVIDRNLRAVPGVADIVSFGGEVKTFEVSVNPHQLINYGITSLELYDAIAKSNINVGGDVITKSSQAYVVRGIGLINDLEEIRNIVVKNINGTPVLVRHLADVHESCLPRLGQVGRMEEDDVVQGIYRHAERRKSG
;
A
#
# COMPACT_ATOMS: atom_id res chain seq x y z
N MET A 1 -10.63 16.59 3.59
CA MET A 1 -10.66 16.89 2.14
C MET A 1 -11.91 16.29 1.52
N ARG A 2 -12.49 16.98 0.58
CA ARG A 2 -13.69 16.58 -0.16
C ARG A 2 -13.55 16.95 -1.62
N SER A 3 -13.96 16.09 -2.52
CA SER A 3 -14.07 16.40 -3.95
C SER A 3 -15.28 15.66 -4.52
N GLY A 4 -16.19 16.38 -5.17
CA GLY A 4 -17.29 15.77 -5.93
C GLY A 4 -16.87 15.05 -7.22
N LYS A 5 -15.57 15.08 -7.54
CA LYS A 5 -15.00 14.52 -8.78
C LYS A 5 -13.94 13.43 -8.55
N ARG A 6 -13.47 13.22 -7.32
CA ARG A 6 -12.39 12.29 -7.00
C ARG A 6 -12.82 11.28 -5.95
N ASP A 7 -12.40 10.05 -6.12
CA ASP A 7 -12.64 8.97 -5.18
C ASP A 7 -11.89 9.24 -3.86
N VAL A 8 -12.42 8.71 -2.77
CA VAL A 8 -11.86 8.83 -1.41
C VAL A 8 -10.44 8.26 -1.34
N ARG A 9 -10.12 7.26 -2.14
CA ARG A 9 -8.78 6.68 -2.30
C ARG A 9 -7.78 7.67 -2.86
N GLU A 10 -8.17 8.38 -3.93
CA GLU A 10 -7.33 9.45 -4.50
C GLU A 10 -7.12 10.57 -3.50
N LEU A 11 -8.17 10.96 -2.77
CA LEU A 11 -8.07 12.00 -1.74
C LEU A 11 -7.10 11.59 -0.62
N LYS A 12 -7.13 10.33 -0.20
CA LYS A 12 -6.19 9.80 0.80
C LYS A 12 -4.75 9.82 0.28
N THR A 13 -4.54 9.39 -0.94
CA THR A 13 -3.23 9.42 -1.58
C THR A 13 -2.68 10.85 -1.69
N ILE A 14 -3.50 11.81 -2.10
CA ILE A 14 -3.11 13.23 -2.17
C ILE A 14 -2.81 13.78 -0.76
N GLN A 15 -3.60 13.43 0.24
CA GLN A 15 -3.37 13.83 1.62
C GLN A 15 -2.00 13.36 2.10
N ASP A 16 -1.72 12.06 2.01
CA ASP A 16 -0.53 11.45 2.59
C ASP A 16 0.75 11.81 1.82
N TRP A 17 0.70 11.88 0.49
CA TRP A 17 1.89 12.08 -0.34
C TRP A 17 2.18 13.51 -0.75
N VAL A 18 1.15 14.33 -0.90
CA VAL A 18 1.32 15.73 -1.34
C VAL A 18 1.15 16.68 -0.16
N ILE A 19 0.03 16.60 0.54
CA ILE A 19 -0.31 17.61 1.55
C ILE A 19 0.52 17.41 2.80
N ASP A 20 0.58 16.22 3.36
CA ASP A 20 1.33 15.92 4.59
C ASP A 20 2.82 16.20 4.40
N ARG A 21 3.37 15.83 3.24
CA ARG A 21 4.78 16.08 2.93
C ARG A 21 5.09 17.57 2.83
N ASN A 22 4.25 18.35 2.17
CA ASN A 22 4.44 19.78 2.04
C ASN A 22 4.22 20.51 3.36
N LEU A 23 3.22 20.12 4.15
CA LEU A 23 2.95 20.72 5.44
C LEU A 23 4.03 20.42 6.49
N ARG A 24 4.64 19.23 6.47
CA ARG A 24 5.78 18.89 7.35
C ARG A 24 7.02 19.75 7.07
N ALA A 25 7.15 20.30 5.88
CA ALA A 25 8.21 21.22 5.52
C ALA A 25 7.97 22.65 6.04
N VAL A 26 6.76 22.96 6.52
CA VAL A 26 6.43 24.31 7.05
C VAL A 26 6.98 24.47 8.47
N PRO A 27 7.78 25.53 8.74
CA PRO A 27 8.26 25.80 10.08
C PRO A 27 7.11 26.00 11.08
N GLY A 28 7.17 25.30 12.20
CA GLY A 28 6.14 25.36 13.25
C GLY A 28 5.13 24.22 13.22
N VAL A 29 5.15 23.36 12.22
CA VAL A 29 4.36 22.12 12.20
C VAL A 29 5.15 21.03 12.89
N ALA A 30 4.63 20.50 14.01
CA ALA A 30 5.30 19.45 14.78
C ALA A 30 4.97 18.07 14.26
N ASP A 31 3.70 17.83 13.89
CA ASP A 31 3.24 16.55 13.37
C ASP A 31 1.94 16.70 12.60
N ILE A 32 1.69 15.75 11.69
CA ILE A 32 0.47 15.66 10.90
C ILE A 32 -0.03 14.23 10.97
N VAL A 33 -1.30 14.07 11.33
CA VAL A 33 -1.98 12.79 11.37
C VAL A 33 -3.19 12.85 10.45
N SER A 34 -3.28 11.92 9.51
CA SER A 34 -4.41 11.82 8.60
C SER A 34 -5.36 10.69 9.03
N PHE A 35 -6.65 10.99 9.02
CA PHE A 35 -7.72 10.06 9.37
C PHE A 35 -8.69 9.90 8.20
N GLY A 36 -9.34 8.73 8.12
CA GLY A 36 -10.31 8.41 7.08
C GLY A 36 -9.67 8.11 5.73
N GLY A 37 -10.51 7.76 4.78
CA GLY A 37 -10.10 7.33 3.46
C GLY A 37 -9.63 5.89 3.37
N GLU A 38 -9.46 5.39 2.16
CA GLU A 38 -8.93 4.07 1.87
C GLU A 38 -7.51 4.16 1.33
N VAL A 39 -6.62 3.37 1.91
CA VAL A 39 -5.25 3.24 1.39
C VAL A 39 -5.27 2.21 0.27
N LYS A 40 -4.98 2.66 -0.94
CA LYS A 40 -4.82 1.79 -2.10
C LYS A 40 -3.64 0.84 -1.88
N THR A 41 -3.84 -0.44 -2.11
CA THR A 41 -2.83 -1.48 -2.04
C THR A 41 -2.92 -2.38 -3.26
N PHE A 42 -1.85 -3.15 -3.50
CA PHE A 42 -1.88 -4.26 -4.44
C PHE A 42 -1.90 -5.57 -3.65
N GLU A 43 -2.87 -6.38 -3.92
CA GLU A 43 -3.02 -7.70 -3.33
C GLU A 43 -2.50 -8.75 -4.31
N VAL A 44 -1.62 -9.62 -3.82
CA VAL A 44 -1.08 -10.75 -4.57
C VAL A 44 -1.68 -12.03 -4.00
N SER A 45 -2.67 -12.56 -4.69
CA SER A 45 -3.39 -13.78 -4.30
C SER A 45 -2.69 -15.00 -4.89
N VAL A 46 -2.00 -15.74 -4.05
CA VAL A 46 -1.14 -16.86 -4.47
C VAL A 46 -1.96 -18.09 -4.79
N ASN A 47 -1.67 -18.78 -5.91
CA ASN A 47 -2.25 -20.06 -6.25
C ASN A 47 -1.32 -21.20 -5.79
N PRO A 48 -1.72 -21.99 -4.75
CA PRO A 48 -0.89 -23.06 -4.22
C PRO A 48 -0.57 -24.16 -5.24
N HIS A 49 -1.50 -24.47 -6.13
CA HIS A 49 -1.30 -25.48 -7.17
C HIS A 49 -0.20 -25.06 -8.17
N GLN A 50 -0.17 -23.79 -8.53
CA GLN A 50 0.87 -23.27 -9.42
C GLN A 50 2.24 -23.26 -8.74
N LEU A 51 2.31 -22.89 -7.46
CA LEU A 51 3.55 -22.97 -6.70
C LEU A 51 4.14 -24.37 -6.70
N ILE A 52 3.31 -25.38 -6.44
CA ILE A 52 3.73 -26.80 -6.45
C ILE A 52 4.19 -27.21 -7.84
N ASN A 53 3.45 -26.86 -8.90
CA ASN A 53 3.78 -27.21 -10.28
C ASN A 53 5.13 -26.64 -10.73
N TYR A 54 5.47 -25.42 -10.30
CA TYR A 54 6.75 -24.80 -10.62
C TYR A 54 7.85 -25.07 -9.59
N GLY A 55 7.56 -25.80 -8.52
CA GLY A 55 8.51 -26.08 -7.43
C GLY A 55 9.03 -24.81 -6.74
N ILE A 56 8.14 -23.84 -6.56
CA ILE A 56 8.43 -22.54 -5.94
C ILE A 56 7.68 -22.45 -4.61
N THR A 57 8.37 -21.96 -3.59
CA THR A 57 7.76 -21.73 -2.27
C THR A 57 7.13 -20.34 -2.18
N SER A 58 6.17 -20.17 -1.27
CA SER A 58 5.58 -18.84 -0.99
C SER A 58 6.63 -17.84 -0.51
N LEU A 59 7.67 -18.31 0.17
CA LEU A 59 8.78 -17.47 0.63
C LEU A 59 9.64 -16.97 -0.53
N GLU A 60 9.95 -17.84 -1.52
CA GLU A 60 10.69 -17.44 -2.73
C GLU A 60 9.90 -16.38 -3.51
N LEU A 61 8.58 -16.52 -3.61
CA LEU A 61 7.71 -15.54 -4.24
C LEU A 61 7.74 -14.20 -3.49
N TYR A 62 7.60 -14.24 -2.15
CA TYR A 62 7.69 -13.05 -1.30
C TYR A 62 9.03 -12.34 -1.45
N ASP A 63 10.13 -13.08 -1.37
CA ASP A 63 11.48 -12.53 -1.50
C ASP A 63 11.71 -11.87 -2.88
N ALA A 64 11.18 -12.46 -3.95
CA ALA A 64 11.29 -11.89 -5.29
C ALA A 64 10.55 -10.56 -5.39
N ILE A 65 9.34 -10.48 -4.85
CA ILE A 65 8.55 -9.25 -4.81
C ILE A 65 9.23 -8.19 -3.92
N ALA A 66 9.73 -8.58 -2.75
CA ALA A 66 10.42 -7.70 -1.83
C ALA A 66 11.71 -7.12 -2.41
N LYS A 67 12.51 -7.95 -3.09
CA LYS A 67 13.76 -7.52 -3.77
C LYS A 67 13.51 -6.60 -4.97
N SER A 68 12.42 -6.81 -5.67
CA SER A 68 12.05 -5.94 -6.80
C SER A 68 11.63 -4.54 -6.34
N ASN A 69 11.38 -4.37 -5.04
CA ASN A 69 10.92 -3.13 -4.46
C ASN A 69 11.63 -2.81 -3.14
N ILE A 70 12.84 -2.33 -3.27
CA ILE A 70 13.79 -2.10 -2.18
C ILE A 70 13.29 -1.10 -1.11
N ASN A 71 12.22 -0.35 -1.36
CA ASN A 71 11.82 0.78 -0.50
C ASN A 71 10.51 0.59 0.27
N VAL A 72 9.89 -0.58 0.28
CA VAL A 72 8.60 -0.73 0.98
C VAL A 72 8.57 -1.98 1.85
N GLY A 73 8.36 -1.77 3.14
CA GLY A 73 7.97 -2.82 4.08
C GLY A 73 6.61 -3.38 3.66
N GLY A 74 6.55 -4.67 3.39
CA GLY A 74 5.31 -5.40 3.15
C GLY A 74 4.99 -6.29 4.34
N ASP A 75 3.70 -6.52 4.59
CA ASP A 75 3.24 -7.47 5.58
C ASP A 75 2.59 -8.68 4.90
N VAL A 76 2.73 -9.87 5.49
CA VAL A 76 2.11 -11.10 4.99
C VAL A 76 0.92 -11.43 5.87
N ILE A 77 -0.27 -11.36 5.30
CA ILE A 77 -1.50 -11.75 5.99
C ILE A 77 -1.89 -13.16 5.54
N THR A 78 -1.97 -14.09 6.47
CA THR A 78 -2.46 -15.44 6.22
C THR A 78 -3.95 -15.52 6.58
N LYS A 79 -4.81 -15.74 5.59
CA LYS A 79 -6.25 -15.92 5.81
C LYS A 79 -6.71 -17.19 5.11
N SER A 80 -7.30 -18.12 5.86
CA SER A 80 -7.97 -19.32 5.33
C SER A 80 -7.14 -20.15 4.34
N SER A 81 -5.92 -20.52 4.68
CA SER A 81 -4.99 -21.31 3.86
C SER A 81 -4.46 -20.65 2.58
N GLN A 82 -4.68 -19.37 2.41
CA GLN A 82 -4.07 -18.55 1.37
C GLN A 82 -3.17 -17.47 1.99
N ALA A 83 -1.96 -17.32 1.45
CA ALA A 83 -1.05 -16.27 1.85
C ALA A 83 -1.26 -15.03 0.96
N TYR A 84 -1.57 -13.90 1.58
CA TYR A 84 -1.72 -12.62 0.89
C TYR A 84 -0.53 -11.75 1.22
N VAL A 85 0.12 -11.21 0.20
CA VAL A 85 1.16 -10.20 0.38
C VAL A 85 0.54 -8.84 0.13
N VAL A 86 0.45 -8.03 1.19
CA VAL A 86 -0.07 -6.67 1.10
C VAL A 86 1.10 -5.70 1.02
N ARG A 87 1.06 -4.80 0.06
CA ARG A 87 2.12 -3.85 -0.18
C ARG A 87 1.62 -2.41 -0.18
N GLY A 88 2.27 -1.54 0.60
CA GLY A 88 2.02 -0.10 0.57
C GLY A 88 2.59 0.56 -0.70
N ILE A 89 1.87 1.53 -1.26
CA ILE A 89 2.24 2.22 -2.50
C ILE A 89 3.40 3.18 -2.22
N GLY A 90 4.58 2.90 -2.75
CA GLY A 90 5.70 3.83 -2.70
C GLY A 90 6.44 3.96 -4.02
N LEU A 91 6.60 2.88 -4.78
CA LEU A 91 7.43 2.86 -5.99
C LEU A 91 6.84 2.07 -7.14
N ILE A 92 5.96 1.11 -6.91
CA ILE A 92 5.25 0.42 -7.98
C ILE A 92 3.95 1.17 -8.23
N ASN A 93 3.86 1.75 -9.41
CA ASN A 93 2.69 2.52 -9.83
C ASN A 93 1.71 1.66 -10.65
N ASP A 94 2.12 0.48 -11.10
CA ASP A 94 1.35 -0.32 -12.03
C ASP A 94 1.28 -1.79 -11.61
N LEU A 95 0.09 -2.38 -11.75
CA LEU A 95 -0.17 -3.80 -11.60
C LEU A 95 0.71 -4.66 -12.52
N GLU A 96 0.96 -4.19 -13.72
CA GLU A 96 1.77 -4.91 -14.70
C GLU A 96 3.22 -5.04 -14.28
N GLU A 97 3.76 -4.06 -13.57
CA GLU A 97 5.11 -4.15 -13.01
C GLU A 97 5.22 -5.32 -12.03
N ILE A 98 4.23 -5.49 -11.14
CA ILE A 98 4.20 -6.60 -10.18
C ILE A 98 4.04 -7.93 -10.91
N ARG A 99 3.14 -8.00 -11.87
CA ARG A 99 2.87 -9.22 -12.66
C ARG A 99 4.08 -9.72 -13.41
N ASN A 100 4.94 -8.80 -13.86
CA ASN A 100 6.13 -9.10 -14.66
C ASN A 100 7.40 -9.33 -13.82
N ILE A 101 7.34 -9.28 -12.48
CA ILE A 101 8.48 -9.62 -11.63
C ILE A 101 8.89 -11.08 -11.87
N VAL A 102 10.18 -11.30 -12.13
CA VAL A 102 10.76 -12.64 -12.28
C VAL A 102 10.99 -13.23 -10.89
N VAL A 103 10.36 -14.36 -10.60
CA VAL A 103 10.51 -15.08 -9.32
C VAL A 103 11.68 -16.06 -9.41
N LYS A 104 11.75 -16.85 -10.47
CA LYS A 104 12.76 -17.87 -10.65
C LYS A 104 12.98 -18.16 -12.14
N ASN A 105 14.20 -18.57 -12.50
CA ASN A 105 14.50 -19.13 -13.81
C ASN A 105 14.51 -20.66 -13.72
N ILE A 106 13.68 -21.32 -14.51
CA ILE A 106 13.61 -22.79 -14.60
C ILE A 106 14.01 -23.18 -16.02
N ASN A 107 15.13 -23.89 -16.16
CA ASN A 107 15.64 -24.34 -17.46
C ASN A 107 15.76 -23.22 -18.51
N GLY A 108 16.16 -22.02 -18.08
CA GLY A 108 16.28 -20.87 -18.98
C GLY A 108 14.97 -20.11 -19.24
N THR A 109 13.84 -20.60 -18.72
CA THR A 109 12.55 -19.93 -18.84
C THR A 109 12.22 -19.14 -17.55
N PRO A 110 11.99 -17.82 -17.62
CA PRO A 110 11.63 -17.04 -16.44
C PRO A 110 10.19 -17.34 -16.00
N VAL A 111 10.02 -17.65 -14.74
CA VAL A 111 8.70 -17.77 -14.09
C VAL A 111 8.37 -16.43 -13.46
N LEU A 112 7.28 -15.84 -13.89
CA LEU A 112 6.82 -14.52 -13.45
C LEU A 112 5.76 -14.66 -12.36
N VAL A 113 5.54 -13.58 -11.58
CA VAL A 113 4.48 -13.53 -10.56
C VAL A 113 3.12 -13.90 -11.13
N ARG A 114 2.77 -13.42 -12.31
CA ARG A 114 1.49 -13.74 -12.99
C ARG A 114 1.25 -15.21 -13.25
N HIS A 115 2.29 -16.04 -13.27
CA HIS A 115 2.16 -17.51 -13.45
C HIS A 115 1.84 -18.20 -12.14
N LEU A 116 2.07 -17.56 -11.00
CA LEU A 116 1.99 -18.12 -9.65
C LEU A 116 0.85 -17.54 -8.82
N ALA A 117 0.46 -16.31 -9.15
CA ALA A 117 -0.47 -15.52 -8.37
C ALA A 117 -1.32 -14.60 -9.25
N ASP A 118 -2.51 -14.27 -8.77
CA ASP A 118 -3.32 -13.18 -9.32
C ASP A 118 -3.02 -11.88 -8.58
N VAL A 119 -2.88 -10.79 -9.34
CA VAL A 119 -2.54 -9.47 -8.81
C VAL A 119 -3.66 -8.51 -9.14
N HIS A 120 -4.25 -7.91 -8.12
CA HIS A 120 -5.34 -6.94 -8.27
C HIS A 120 -5.21 -5.77 -7.29
N GLU A 121 -5.89 -4.68 -7.61
CA GLU A 121 -5.99 -3.55 -6.69
C GLU A 121 -6.92 -3.91 -5.54
N SER A 122 -6.48 -3.60 -4.33
CA SER A 122 -7.22 -3.80 -3.10
C SER A 122 -7.09 -2.57 -2.20
N CYS A 123 -7.76 -2.58 -1.07
CA CYS A 123 -7.66 -1.55 -0.06
C CYS A 123 -7.30 -2.19 1.27
N LEU A 124 -6.45 -1.51 2.04
CA LEU A 124 -6.23 -1.94 3.41
C LEU A 124 -7.56 -1.89 4.19
N PRO A 125 -7.83 -2.91 5.03
CA PRO A 125 -8.96 -2.85 5.93
C PRO A 125 -8.94 -1.55 6.73
N ARG A 126 -10.08 -0.88 6.77
CA ARG A 126 -10.21 0.39 7.51
C ARG A 126 -10.07 0.13 9.00
N LEU A 127 -9.19 0.85 9.66
CA LEU A 127 -9.07 0.87 11.11
C LEU A 127 -10.05 1.86 11.76
N GLY A 128 -10.66 2.73 10.97
CA GLY A 128 -11.65 3.73 11.40
C GLY A 128 -12.23 4.49 10.21
N GLN A 129 -13.41 5.03 10.42
CA GLN A 129 -14.12 5.88 9.45
C GLN A 129 -14.31 7.26 10.04
N VAL A 130 -14.11 8.29 9.26
CA VAL A 130 -14.40 9.67 9.64
C VAL A 130 -15.60 10.15 8.84
N GLY A 131 -16.71 10.39 9.53
CA GLY A 131 -17.90 11.02 8.96
C GLY A 131 -17.99 12.49 9.35
N ARG A 132 -18.62 13.31 8.55
CA ARG A 132 -18.93 14.70 8.85
C ARG A 132 -20.38 15.00 8.48
N MET A 133 -21.21 15.24 9.50
CA MET A 133 -22.65 15.47 9.34
C MET A 133 -23.36 14.30 8.62
N GLU A 134 -23.93 14.53 7.44
CA GLU A 134 -24.61 13.52 6.61
C GLU A 134 -23.65 12.86 5.60
N GLU A 135 -22.36 13.17 5.65
CA GLU A 135 -21.36 12.64 4.72
C GLU A 135 -20.63 11.45 5.33
N ASP A 136 -20.77 10.30 4.70
CA ASP A 136 -19.97 9.13 4.95
C ASP A 136 -18.64 9.27 4.22
N ASP A 137 -17.54 9.02 4.94
CA ASP A 137 -16.22 8.83 4.37
C ASP A 137 -15.50 10.09 3.84
N VAL A 138 -14.96 10.86 4.74
CA VAL A 138 -14.10 12.00 4.44
C VAL A 138 -12.65 11.75 4.87
N VAL A 139 -11.69 12.34 4.16
CA VAL A 139 -10.28 12.35 4.57
C VAL A 139 -10.03 13.61 5.38
N GLN A 140 -9.58 13.43 6.63
CA GLN A 140 -9.28 14.52 7.55
C GLN A 140 -7.79 14.49 7.91
N GLY A 141 -7.12 15.63 7.74
CA GLY A 141 -5.77 15.86 8.25
C GLY A 141 -5.83 16.74 9.51
N ILE A 142 -5.16 16.33 10.57
CA ILE A 142 -4.98 17.12 11.78
C ILE A 142 -3.49 17.46 11.90
N TYR A 143 -3.18 18.74 12.02
CA TYR A 143 -1.81 19.18 12.28
C TYR A 143 -1.66 19.71 13.71
N ARG A 144 -0.53 19.43 14.33
CA ARG A 144 -0.16 19.95 15.64
C ARG A 144 0.91 21.01 15.47
N HIS A 145 0.66 22.21 16.01
CA HIS A 145 1.63 23.27 16.04
C HIS A 145 2.68 23.02 17.13
N ALA A 146 3.95 23.26 16.82
CA ALA A 146 5.01 23.20 17.82
C ALA A 146 4.93 24.48 18.67
N GLU A 147 4.57 24.35 19.94
CA GLU A 147 4.66 25.47 20.88
C GLU A 147 6.13 25.87 21.04
N ARG A 148 6.43 27.14 20.75
CA ARG A 148 7.70 27.73 21.16
C ARG A 148 7.75 27.74 22.70
N ARG A 149 8.55 26.87 23.30
CA ARG A 149 8.94 27.06 24.68
C ARG A 149 9.58 28.46 24.78
N LYS A 150 8.90 29.38 25.46
CA LYS A 150 9.53 30.61 25.94
C LYS A 150 10.58 30.15 26.95
N SER A 151 11.85 30.22 26.58
CA SER A 151 12.94 30.17 27.53
C SER A 151 12.82 31.44 28.38
N GLY A 152 12.42 31.28 29.64
CA GLY A 152 12.51 32.30 30.67
C GLY A 152 13.95 32.47 31.10
#